data_1c046077ac2eb6e1a08085e84adc55ea
#
_entry.id   1c046077ac2eb6e1a08085e84adc55ea
#
_cell.length_a   1.000
_cell.length_b   1.000
_cell.length_c   1.000
_cell.angle_alpha   90.00
_cell.angle_beta   90.00
_cell.angle_gamma   90.00
#
_symmetry.space_group_name_H-M   'P 1'
#
loop_
_entity.id
_entity.type
_entity.pdbx_description
1 polymer ?
#
loop_
_entity_poly.entity_id
_entity_poly.type
_entity_poly.pdbx_seq_one_letter_code
_entity_poly.pdbx_strand_id
1 'polypeptide(L)'
;AAKETGSEIIIDDKLPKELNDMAATLVKVKQMKPDVLVVSGHTKGALTAIRQIAEMKVDVPMLAMTHCDAAKLSKQHGKNSQYALCASQWHKSLTYKDKFFGTGMKYAKDFEKKFKYDPPYQSAESSAALLVFKDAFERANSFDKKKVRDALAATNMQTFYGNIKFAPGGQN
;
A
#
# COMPACT_ATOMS: atom_id res chain seq x y z
N ALA A 1 16.25 0.40 8.34
CA ALA A 1 15.77 1.57 7.57
C ALA A 1 16.33 2.88 8.16
N ALA A 2 15.88 3.36 9.35
CA ALA A 2 16.32 4.67 9.89
C ALA A 2 17.87 4.81 9.99
N LYS A 3 18.56 3.77 10.48
CA LYS A 3 20.05 3.76 10.53
C LYS A 3 20.70 3.87 9.16
N GLU A 4 20.11 3.32 8.12
CA GLU A 4 20.64 3.33 6.74
C GLU A 4 20.48 4.71 6.09
N THR A 5 19.48 5.47 6.51
CA THR A 5 19.21 6.83 6.02
C THR A 5 19.83 7.92 6.91
N GLY A 6 20.51 7.57 8.00
CA GLY A 6 21.03 8.52 8.98
C GLY A 6 19.96 9.25 9.79
N SER A 7 18.73 8.72 9.80
CA SER A 7 17.61 9.31 10.53
C SER A 7 17.59 8.84 12.00
N GLU A 8 17.27 9.75 12.92
CA GLU A 8 17.06 9.44 14.33
C GLU A 8 15.58 9.20 14.64
N ILE A 9 15.27 8.12 15.36
CA ILE A 9 13.92 7.86 15.84
C ILE A 9 13.78 8.44 17.23
N ILE A 10 13.08 9.57 17.37
CA ILE A 10 12.88 10.25 18.64
C ILE A 10 11.56 9.86 19.33
N ILE A 11 10.61 9.27 18.59
CA ILE A 11 9.35 8.71 19.12
C ILE A 11 9.12 7.35 18.46
N ASP A 12 8.93 6.30 19.26
CA ASP A 12 8.56 4.95 18.79
C ASP A 12 7.40 4.43 19.63
N ASP A 13 6.18 4.80 19.25
CA ASP A 13 4.96 4.41 19.94
C ASP A 13 4.27 3.26 19.21
N LYS A 14 4.01 2.18 19.94
CA LYS A 14 3.20 1.04 19.46
C LYS A 14 1.75 1.23 19.86
N LEU A 15 0.91 1.48 18.88
CA LEU A 15 -0.51 1.72 19.07
C LEU A 15 -1.34 0.45 18.76
N PRO A 16 -2.54 0.31 19.36
CA PRO A 16 -3.40 -0.83 19.08
C PRO A 16 -3.78 -0.91 17.58
N LYS A 17 -4.00 -2.14 17.09
CA LYS A 17 -4.46 -2.38 15.70
C LYS A 17 -5.72 -1.59 15.36
N GLU A 18 -6.65 -1.52 16.30
CA GLU A 18 -7.90 -0.76 16.20
C GLU A 18 -7.72 0.68 16.69
N LEU A 19 -6.78 1.41 16.11
CA LEU A 19 -6.45 2.77 16.50
C LEU A 19 -7.68 3.69 16.45
N ASN A 20 -8.20 4.05 17.62
CA ASN A 20 -9.30 4.99 17.79
C ASN A 20 -8.84 6.35 18.32
N ASP A 21 -7.70 6.37 19.00
CA ASP A 21 -7.12 7.55 19.60
C ASP A 21 -5.58 7.48 19.60
N MET A 22 -4.93 8.57 19.24
CA MET A 22 -3.49 8.75 19.30
C MET A 22 -3.09 10.09 19.96
N ALA A 23 -3.99 10.68 20.72
CA ALA A 23 -3.78 11.99 21.33
C ALA A 23 -2.50 12.04 22.19
N ALA A 24 -2.22 11.00 22.97
CA ALA A 24 -1.00 10.92 23.79
C ALA A 24 0.28 10.97 22.92
N THR A 25 0.31 10.25 21.80
CA THR A 25 1.42 10.31 20.84
C THR A 25 1.52 11.68 20.21
N LEU A 26 0.41 12.30 19.82
CA LEU A 26 0.40 13.64 19.21
C LEU A 26 0.86 14.74 20.19
N VAL A 27 0.63 14.58 21.49
CA VAL A 27 1.22 15.47 22.52
C VAL A 27 2.75 15.39 22.51
N LYS A 28 3.31 14.16 22.41
CA LYS A 28 4.77 13.98 22.27
C LYS A 28 5.29 14.63 20.99
N VAL A 29 4.57 14.42 19.86
CA VAL A 29 4.91 15.04 18.56
C VAL A 29 4.98 16.56 18.67
N LYS A 30 4.01 17.20 19.34
CA LYS A 30 4.02 18.65 19.59
C LYS A 30 5.22 19.12 20.41
N GLN A 31 5.62 18.33 21.40
CA GLN A 31 6.73 18.68 22.29
C GLN A 31 8.08 18.48 21.60
N MET A 32 8.24 17.36 20.91
CA MET A 32 9.52 16.94 20.32
C MET A 32 9.74 17.46 18.90
N LYS A 33 8.68 17.92 18.22
CA LYS A 33 8.71 18.54 16.89
C LYS A 33 9.53 17.75 15.86
N PRO A 34 9.18 16.48 15.56
CA PRO A 34 9.88 15.71 14.55
C PRO A 34 9.72 16.33 13.16
N ASP A 35 10.73 16.18 12.31
CA ASP A 35 10.65 16.59 10.90
C ASP A 35 9.68 15.69 10.11
N VAL A 36 9.55 14.43 10.51
CA VAL A 36 8.70 13.43 9.86
C VAL A 36 7.91 12.64 10.89
N LEU A 37 6.60 12.54 10.68
CA LEU A 37 5.74 11.58 11.40
C LEU A 37 5.38 10.44 10.48
N VAL A 38 5.78 9.22 10.84
CA VAL A 38 5.40 8.00 10.13
C VAL A 38 4.28 7.30 10.88
N VAL A 39 3.14 7.11 10.24
CA VAL A 39 2.01 6.33 10.78
C VAL A 39 1.91 5.03 10.00
N SER A 40 2.45 3.96 10.56
CA SER A 40 2.39 2.62 9.97
C SER A 40 1.24 1.83 10.58
N GLY A 41 0.27 1.43 9.76
CA GLY A 41 -0.91 0.70 10.23
C GLY A 41 -1.92 0.44 9.13
N HIS A 42 -3.18 0.31 9.52
CA HIS A 42 -4.29 0.09 8.59
C HIS A 42 -5.02 1.41 8.26
N THR A 43 -5.87 1.40 7.24
CA THR A 43 -6.64 2.57 6.77
C THR A 43 -7.36 3.32 7.89
N LYS A 44 -7.93 2.62 8.87
CA LYS A 44 -8.60 3.25 10.01
C LYS A 44 -7.64 4.11 10.84
N GLY A 45 -6.42 3.62 11.07
CA GLY A 45 -5.38 4.37 11.77
C GLY A 45 -4.95 5.63 11.02
N ALA A 46 -4.79 5.55 9.70
CA ALA A 46 -4.48 6.72 8.87
C ALA A 46 -5.57 7.80 8.95
N LEU A 47 -6.86 7.39 8.88
CA LEU A 47 -8.00 8.30 9.04
C LEU A 47 -8.02 8.96 10.41
N THR A 48 -7.81 8.18 11.49
CA THR A 48 -7.73 8.69 12.86
C THR A 48 -6.59 9.70 13.02
N ALA A 49 -5.40 9.37 12.47
CA ALA A 49 -4.24 10.25 12.53
C ALA A 49 -4.53 11.61 11.88
N ILE A 50 -5.02 11.66 10.64
CA ILE A 50 -5.32 12.91 9.95
C ILE A 50 -6.35 13.73 10.72
N ARG A 51 -7.41 13.09 11.19
CA ARG A 51 -8.45 13.76 11.97
C ARG A 51 -7.87 14.40 13.23
N GLN A 52 -7.15 13.65 14.05
CA GLN A 52 -6.62 14.13 15.33
C GLN A 52 -5.46 15.13 15.16
N ILE A 53 -4.61 14.97 14.14
CA ILE A 53 -3.59 15.97 13.78
C ILE A 53 -4.26 17.32 13.53
N ALA A 54 -5.36 17.34 12.75
CA ALA A 54 -6.10 18.56 12.47
C ALA A 54 -6.83 19.13 13.69
N GLU A 55 -7.56 18.28 14.45
CA GLU A 55 -8.29 18.67 15.66
C GLU A 55 -7.36 19.26 16.73
N MET A 56 -6.22 18.64 16.94
CA MET A 56 -5.22 19.06 17.92
C MET A 56 -4.28 20.14 17.40
N LYS A 57 -4.38 20.53 16.12
CA LYS A 57 -3.50 21.52 15.46
C LYS A 57 -2.02 21.15 15.66
N VAL A 58 -1.69 19.90 15.33
CA VAL A 58 -0.31 19.41 15.40
C VAL A 58 0.40 19.82 14.12
N ASP A 59 1.47 20.58 14.23
CA ASP A 59 2.33 20.90 13.10
C ASP A 59 3.27 19.72 12.83
N VAL A 60 3.14 19.15 11.63
CA VAL A 60 3.94 18.03 11.16
C VAL A 60 4.43 18.39 9.76
N PRO A 61 5.72 18.75 9.61
CA PRO A 61 6.29 19.14 8.32
C PRO A 61 6.11 18.07 7.23
N MET A 62 6.24 16.79 7.60
CA MET A 62 6.03 15.66 6.69
C MET A 62 5.26 14.55 7.39
N LEU A 63 4.07 14.21 6.87
CA LEU A 63 3.27 13.06 7.32
C LEU A 63 3.36 11.94 6.27
N ALA A 64 3.92 10.80 6.65
CA ALA A 64 3.99 9.60 5.81
C ALA A 64 3.16 8.48 6.43
N MET A 65 2.35 7.81 5.61
CA MET A 65 1.43 6.77 6.07
C MET A 65 1.47 5.53 5.19
N THR A 66 1.22 4.37 5.79
CA THR A 66 0.98 3.12 5.08
C THR A 66 -0.52 2.80 5.02
N HIS A 67 -0.92 1.94 4.08
CA HIS A 67 -2.31 1.48 3.91
C HIS A 67 -3.34 2.61 3.84
N CYS A 68 -2.96 3.76 3.32
CA CYS A 68 -3.86 4.88 3.10
C CYS A 68 -4.47 4.82 1.69
N ASP A 69 -5.76 5.09 1.62
CA ASP A 69 -6.51 5.29 0.38
C ASP A 69 -6.63 6.81 0.15
N ALA A 70 -5.82 7.32 -0.79
CA ALA A 70 -5.75 8.75 -1.06
C ALA A 70 -7.12 9.36 -1.45
N ALA A 71 -7.93 8.63 -2.23
CA ALA A 71 -9.27 9.09 -2.61
C ALA A 71 -10.20 9.17 -1.40
N LYS A 72 -10.17 8.16 -0.54
CA LYS A 72 -10.96 8.12 0.70
C LYS A 72 -10.51 9.20 1.68
N LEU A 73 -9.21 9.40 1.84
CA LEU A 73 -8.65 10.45 2.70
C LEU A 73 -9.09 11.84 2.22
N SER A 74 -8.95 12.12 0.93
CA SER A 74 -9.34 13.39 0.34
C SER A 74 -10.84 13.66 0.48
N LYS A 75 -11.69 12.64 0.26
CA LYS A 75 -13.15 12.75 0.41
C LYS A 75 -13.58 13.04 1.85
N GLN A 76 -12.91 12.41 2.84
CA GLN A 76 -13.31 12.53 4.25
C GLN A 76 -12.67 13.72 4.97
N HIS A 77 -11.44 14.10 4.61
CA HIS A 77 -10.66 15.09 5.34
C HIS A 77 -10.29 16.35 4.52
N GLY A 78 -10.58 16.35 3.23
CA GLY A 78 -10.37 17.51 2.36
C GLY A 78 -8.96 18.09 2.50
N LYS A 79 -8.88 19.38 2.84
CA LYS A 79 -7.60 20.09 3.00
C LYS A 79 -6.66 19.50 4.06
N ASN A 80 -7.20 18.84 5.08
CA ASN A 80 -6.40 18.26 6.16
C ASN A 80 -5.60 17.02 5.72
N SER A 81 -5.93 16.45 4.56
CA SER A 81 -5.19 15.33 3.98
C SER A 81 -4.21 15.74 2.88
N GLN A 82 -4.15 17.02 2.54
CA GLN A 82 -3.23 17.52 1.53
C GLN A 82 -1.78 17.34 2.00
N TYR A 83 -0.91 16.98 1.05
CA TYR A 83 0.53 16.73 1.26
C TYR A 83 0.87 15.54 2.18
N ALA A 84 -0.12 14.77 2.65
CA ALA A 84 0.15 13.49 3.29
C ALA A 84 0.70 12.48 2.26
N LEU A 85 1.85 11.89 2.56
CA LEU A 85 2.46 10.86 1.71
C LEU A 85 1.82 9.51 1.99
N CYS A 86 1.23 8.91 0.97
CA CYS A 86 0.64 7.58 1.04
C CYS A 86 1.53 6.57 0.30
N ALA A 87 2.16 5.65 1.03
CA ALA A 87 2.82 4.52 0.40
C ALA A 87 1.77 3.60 -0.25
N SER A 88 1.92 3.37 -1.55
CA SER A 88 1.07 2.46 -2.33
C SER A 88 1.92 1.46 -3.07
N GLN A 89 1.49 0.21 -3.10
CA GLN A 89 2.19 -0.87 -3.80
C GLN A 89 1.92 -0.85 -5.30
N TRP A 90 0.87 -0.15 -5.73
CA TRP A 90 0.54 -0.01 -7.13
C TRP A 90 -0.22 1.29 -7.39
N HIS A 91 0.00 1.85 -8.58
CA HIS A 91 -0.78 2.96 -9.11
C HIS A 91 -0.94 2.81 -10.62
N LYS A 92 -2.08 3.23 -11.16
CA LYS A 92 -2.42 3.12 -12.60
C LYS A 92 -1.45 3.81 -13.56
N SER A 93 -0.62 4.74 -13.06
CA SER A 93 0.42 5.41 -13.86
C SER A 93 1.68 4.56 -14.09
N LEU A 94 1.81 3.40 -13.44
CA LEU A 94 2.92 2.49 -13.71
C LEU A 94 2.87 2.00 -15.15
N THR A 95 4.03 1.89 -15.77
CA THR A 95 4.17 1.59 -17.21
C THR A 95 4.19 0.10 -17.54
N TYR A 96 4.10 -0.76 -16.54
CA TYR A 96 4.03 -2.20 -16.73
C TYR A 96 2.78 -2.62 -17.49
N LYS A 97 2.91 -3.73 -18.24
CA LYS A 97 1.81 -4.26 -19.04
C LYS A 97 1.89 -5.78 -19.15
N ASP A 98 0.75 -6.42 -19.37
CA ASP A 98 0.63 -7.83 -19.74
C ASP A 98 -0.35 -8.04 -20.91
N LYS A 99 -0.46 -9.28 -21.34
CA LYS A 99 -1.32 -9.65 -22.49
C LYS A 99 -2.81 -9.69 -22.11
N PHE A 100 -3.15 -9.86 -20.83
CA PHE A 100 -4.52 -10.07 -20.39
C PHE A 100 -5.22 -8.76 -20.04
N PHE A 101 -4.63 -7.97 -19.14
CA PHE A 101 -5.18 -6.70 -18.69
C PHE A 101 -4.64 -5.48 -19.45
N GLY A 102 -3.58 -5.63 -20.21
CA GLY A 102 -2.90 -4.54 -20.88
C GLY A 102 -2.06 -3.71 -19.89
N THR A 103 -2.14 -2.38 -19.98
CA THR A 103 -1.44 -1.46 -19.08
C THR A 103 -2.22 -1.23 -17.79
N GLY A 104 -1.57 -0.72 -16.72
CA GLY A 104 -2.21 -0.32 -15.48
C GLY A 104 -3.36 0.68 -15.71
N MET A 105 -3.20 1.62 -16.64
CA MET A 105 -4.25 2.57 -17.01
C MET A 105 -5.45 1.88 -17.69
N LYS A 106 -5.20 0.90 -18.56
CA LYS A 106 -6.28 0.13 -19.19
C LYS A 106 -7.03 -0.69 -18.15
N TYR A 107 -6.32 -1.40 -17.27
CA TYR A 107 -6.92 -2.11 -16.15
C TYR A 107 -7.82 -1.20 -15.31
N ALA A 108 -7.32 -0.02 -14.93
CA ALA A 108 -8.08 0.94 -14.12
C ALA A 108 -9.37 1.38 -14.82
N LYS A 109 -9.32 1.71 -16.12
CA LYS A 109 -10.51 2.09 -16.91
C LYS A 109 -11.54 0.97 -17.00
N ASP A 110 -11.11 -0.27 -17.24
CA ASP A 110 -12.00 -1.43 -17.33
C ASP A 110 -12.63 -1.76 -15.97
N PHE A 111 -11.86 -1.64 -14.89
CA PHE A 111 -12.33 -1.80 -13.52
C PHE A 111 -13.39 -0.74 -13.17
N GLU A 112 -13.10 0.53 -13.42
CA GLU A 112 -14.02 1.64 -13.14
C GLU A 112 -15.32 1.52 -13.95
N LYS A 113 -15.23 1.11 -15.22
CA LYS A 113 -16.41 0.85 -16.05
C LYS A 113 -17.30 -0.22 -15.43
N LYS A 114 -16.72 -1.28 -14.84
CA LYS A 114 -17.44 -2.41 -14.26
C LYS A 114 -17.95 -2.11 -12.85
N PHE A 115 -17.11 -1.54 -11.99
CA PHE A 115 -17.38 -1.43 -10.56
C PHE A 115 -17.76 -0.02 -10.11
N LYS A 116 -17.64 1.00 -10.99
CA LYS A 116 -18.03 2.40 -10.76
C LYS A 116 -17.20 3.13 -9.70
N TYR A 117 -15.97 2.67 -9.45
CA TYR A 117 -14.98 3.36 -8.63
C TYR A 117 -13.55 3.03 -9.12
N ASP A 118 -12.59 3.88 -8.79
CA ASP A 118 -11.18 3.68 -9.17
C ASP A 118 -10.58 2.50 -8.39
N PRO A 119 -9.83 1.57 -9.03
CA PRO A 119 -9.31 0.40 -8.33
C PRO A 119 -8.30 0.78 -7.26
N PRO A 120 -8.50 0.34 -5.99
CA PRO A 120 -7.45 0.40 -5.01
C PRO A 120 -6.33 -0.60 -5.37
N TYR A 121 -5.11 -0.38 -4.86
CA TYR A 121 -3.99 -1.25 -5.16
C TYR A 121 -4.25 -2.73 -4.81
N GLN A 122 -5.04 -3.01 -3.79
CA GLN A 122 -5.41 -4.37 -3.39
C GLN A 122 -6.20 -5.12 -4.48
N SER A 123 -7.04 -4.40 -5.24
CA SER A 123 -7.76 -4.99 -6.37
C SER A 123 -6.81 -5.34 -7.52
N ALA A 124 -5.84 -4.46 -7.78
CA ALA A 124 -4.81 -4.70 -8.78
C ALA A 124 -3.90 -5.87 -8.37
N GLU A 125 -3.48 -5.91 -7.11
CA GLU A 125 -2.69 -7.00 -6.53
C GLU A 125 -3.39 -8.35 -6.65
N SER A 126 -4.65 -8.43 -6.26
CA SER A 126 -5.44 -9.67 -6.38
C SER A 126 -5.60 -10.13 -7.83
N SER A 127 -5.78 -9.20 -8.76
CA SER A 127 -5.85 -9.50 -10.20
C SER A 127 -4.52 -9.99 -10.75
N ALA A 128 -3.40 -9.40 -10.31
CA ALA A 128 -2.07 -9.86 -10.68
C ALA A 128 -1.74 -11.24 -10.09
N ALA A 129 -2.14 -11.48 -8.82
CA ALA A 129 -1.99 -12.78 -8.20
C ALA A 129 -2.73 -13.89 -8.97
N LEU A 130 -3.92 -13.59 -9.50
CA LEU A 130 -4.64 -14.52 -10.36
C LEU A 130 -3.87 -14.87 -11.64
N LEU A 131 -3.20 -13.90 -12.26
CA LEU A 131 -2.34 -14.16 -13.43
C LEU A 131 -1.15 -15.06 -13.08
N VAL A 132 -0.54 -14.84 -11.90
CA VAL A 132 0.55 -15.68 -11.41
C VAL A 132 0.09 -17.11 -11.18
N PHE A 133 -1.08 -17.31 -10.57
CA PHE A 133 -1.65 -18.65 -10.39
C PHE A 133 -1.99 -19.31 -11.73
N LYS A 134 -2.62 -18.56 -12.65
CA LYS A 134 -2.92 -19.05 -14.00
C LYS A 134 -1.66 -19.58 -14.69
N ASP A 135 -0.61 -18.77 -14.74
CA ASP A 135 0.68 -19.14 -15.31
C ASP A 135 1.31 -20.37 -14.64
N ALA A 136 1.26 -20.42 -13.31
CA ALA A 136 1.79 -21.55 -12.54
C ALA A 136 1.03 -22.87 -12.81
N PHE A 137 -0.31 -22.82 -12.90
CA PHE A 137 -1.11 -24.00 -13.25
C PHE A 137 -0.83 -24.48 -14.68
N GLU A 138 -0.68 -23.56 -15.63
CA GLU A 138 -0.36 -23.91 -17.01
C GLU A 138 1.03 -24.56 -17.12
N ARG A 139 2.05 -23.99 -16.45
CA ARG A 139 3.41 -24.58 -16.43
C ARG A 139 3.48 -25.90 -15.69
N ALA A 140 2.75 -26.04 -14.58
CA ALA A 140 2.69 -27.28 -13.81
C ALA A 140 1.95 -28.40 -14.57
N ASN A 141 1.06 -28.02 -15.48
CA ASN A 141 0.12 -28.92 -16.17
C ASN A 141 -0.54 -29.91 -15.19
N SER A 142 -0.93 -29.43 -14.01
CA SER A 142 -1.39 -30.25 -12.89
C SER A 142 -2.05 -29.41 -11.81
N PHE A 143 -2.97 -30.02 -11.02
CA PHE A 143 -3.49 -29.47 -9.78
C PHE A 143 -2.82 -30.05 -8.52
N ASP A 144 -1.78 -30.88 -8.70
CA ASP A 144 -0.98 -31.37 -7.58
C ASP A 144 -0.30 -30.19 -6.87
N LYS A 145 -0.50 -30.13 -5.55
CA LYS A 145 -0.06 -29.00 -4.71
C LYS A 145 1.46 -28.79 -4.78
N LYS A 146 2.25 -29.86 -4.84
CA LYS A 146 3.70 -29.78 -4.89
C LYS A 146 4.15 -29.23 -6.25
N LYS A 147 3.61 -29.75 -7.34
CA LYS A 147 3.94 -29.27 -8.70
C LYS A 147 3.56 -27.79 -8.89
N VAL A 148 2.38 -27.38 -8.42
CA VAL A 148 1.93 -25.99 -8.50
C VAL A 148 2.82 -25.09 -7.62
N ARG A 149 3.16 -25.51 -6.40
CA ARG A 149 4.08 -24.78 -5.52
C ARG A 149 5.45 -24.58 -6.19
N ASP A 150 5.99 -25.64 -6.80
CA ASP A 150 7.28 -25.57 -7.48
C ASP A 150 7.23 -24.66 -8.71
N ALA A 151 6.11 -24.67 -9.46
CA ALA A 151 5.86 -23.76 -10.55
C ALA A 151 5.74 -22.29 -10.06
N LEU A 152 5.04 -22.05 -8.94
CA LEU A 152 4.97 -20.71 -8.32
C LEU A 152 6.36 -20.22 -7.91
N ALA A 153 7.13 -21.03 -7.23
CA ALA A 153 8.51 -20.68 -6.81
C ALA A 153 9.41 -20.31 -8.00
N ALA A 154 9.17 -20.90 -9.17
CA ALA A 154 9.91 -20.61 -10.41
C ALA A 154 9.31 -19.45 -11.22
N THR A 155 8.32 -18.74 -10.69
CA THR A 155 7.69 -17.62 -11.40
C THR A 155 8.70 -16.50 -11.67
N ASN A 156 8.74 -16.06 -12.94
CA ASN A 156 9.48 -14.90 -13.39
C ASN A 156 8.70 -14.29 -14.57
N MET A 157 7.76 -13.39 -14.28
CA MET A 157 6.88 -12.85 -15.27
C MET A 157 6.58 -11.37 -15.04
N GLN A 158 6.29 -10.65 -16.12
CA GLN A 158 5.78 -9.29 -16.04
C GLN A 158 4.25 -9.30 -16.08
N THR A 159 3.65 -8.53 -15.19
CA THR A 159 2.22 -8.23 -15.19
C THR A 159 2.00 -6.73 -15.30
N PHE A 160 0.75 -6.28 -15.45
CA PHE A 160 0.40 -4.85 -15.38
C PHE A 160 0.67 -4.24 -13.98
N TYR A 161 0.80 -5.08 -12.97
CA TYR A 161 1.11 -4.68 -11.59
C TYR A 161 2.61 -4.43 -11.41
N GLY A 162 3.44 -5.25 -12.02
CA GLY A 162 4.89 -5.21 -11.93
C GLY A 162 5.54 -6.50 -12.40
N ASN A 163 6.83 -6.58 -12.21
CA ASN A 163 7.59 -7.82 -12.43
C ASN A 163 7.45 -8.70 -11.18
N ILE A 164 7.04 -9.93 -11.38
CA ILE A 164 6.86 -10.91 -10.32
C ILE A 164 7.94 -11.99 -10.42
N LYS A 165 8.80 -12.05 -9.43
CA LYS A 165 9.85 -13.07 -9.32
C LYS A 165 10.07 -13.40 -7.84
N PHE A 166 9.77 -14.62 -7.44
CA PHE A 166 9.96 -15.01 -6.05
C PHE A 166 11.41 -15.33 -5.72
N ALA A 167 11.90 -14.81 -4.60
CA ALA A 167 13.15 -15.21 -3.97
C ALA A 167 13.01 -16.61 -3.34
N PRO A 168 14.12 -17.30 -2.97
CA PRO A 168 14.05 -18.61 -2.32
C PRO A 168 13.18 -18.65 -1.06
N GLY A 169 13.03 -17.53 -0.34
CA GLY A 169 12.14 -17.39 0.80
C GLY A 169 10.65 -17.13 0.45
N GLY A 170 10.28 -17.09 -0.84
CA GLY A 170 8.92 -16.85 -1.32
C GLY A 170 8.51 -15.37 -1.35
N GLN A 171 9.42 -14.45 -1.15
CA GLN A 171 9.18 -13.00 -1.28
C GLN A 171 9.36 -12.55 -2.73
N ASN A 172 8.55 -11.60 -3.15
CA ASN A 172 8.68 -10.89 -4.42
C ASN A 172 9.30 -9.51 -4.19
#